data_f3e0439f3984a9ffa6538ef2bb3d646a
#
_entry.id   f3e0439f3984a9ffa6538ef2bb3d646a
#
_cell.length_a   1.000
_cell.length_b   1.000
_cell.length_c   1.000
_cell.angle_alpha   90.00
_cell.angle_beta   90.00
_cell.angle_gamma   90.00
#
_symmetry.space_group_name_H-M   'P 1'
#
loop_
_entity.id
_entity.type
_entity.pdbx_description
1 polymer ?
#
loop_
_entity_poly.entity_id
_entity_poly.type
_entity_poly.pdbx_seq_one_letter_code
_entity_poly.pdbx_strand_id
1 'polypeptide(L)'
;MDSHDIISGLLNEVFLCIDDRIASGEDYSVLETAIKGNEEMMHSSVIASLLDTRGSHGQKCRFLELFLGCLPERFKSFDASGARTACERHIGEKTEYSGGRVDICIENSNGQMIVIENKIFAGDQEHQILRYVEFLRGRPRNRGGVKFLRGRPRNRGGVKFPVLYLTPDGHSPSDDSTQADGMQCKCGVDYVCISYKDVIVPWLDKCINEMQEKPHLKEHLTTYRDIIRKKVLGMDRKKDIINIIESTEENIKAAREISGQLDEIKIDAVTTFWRAIKESIKKKLEKDGLCPEYCHFDANMKLMTVRDIEVLVRKYVYRPNEDNRYFGISVKLQNDSHVCLLVEENIYFAIAPKLVDLPALEDWEKGSERSRFAAWKYPYSGKTNLLSPDDDIWKLACSENKNADADSRGLTSELSDEFVRIVRKLG
;
A
#
# COMPACT_ATOMS: atom_id res chain seq x y z
N MET A 1 38.21 2.88 -21.46
CA MET A 1 37.62 3.51 -20.26
C MET A 1 37.50 2.44 -19.20
N ASP A 2 37.96 2.69 -18.00
CA ASP A 2 37.82 1.75 -16.90
C ASP A 2 36.33 1.61 -16.52
N SER A 3 35.91 0.43 -16.06
CA SER A 3 34.52 0.21 -15.62
C SER A 3 34.07 1.20 -14.56
N HIS A 4 35.01 1.65 -13.71
CA HIS A 4 34.76 2.68 -12.71
C HIS A 4 34.40 4.04 -13.34
N ASP A 5 35.09 4.45 -14.40
CA ASP A 5 34.79 5.71 -15.10
C ASP A 5 33.43 5.69 -15.76
N ILE A 6 33.01 4.55 -16.31
CA ILE A 6 31.71 4.37 -16.97
C ILE A 6 30.58 4.44 -15.94
N ILE A 7 30.71 3.74 -14.80
CA ILE A 7 29.71 3.75 -13.73
C ILE A 7 29.59 5.15 -13.14
N SER A 8 30.73 5.81 -12.86
CA SER A 8 30.74 7.19 -12.35
C SER A 8 30.11 8.18 -13.32
N GLY A 9 30.35 8.02 -14.63
CA GLY A 9 29.73 8.80 -15.69
C GLY A 9 28.20 8.64 -15.71
N LEU A 10 27.72 7.41 -15.69
CA LEU A 10 26.28 7.09 -15.66
C LEU A 10 25.59 7.67 -14.43
N LEU A 11 26.18 7.49 -13.23
CA LEU A 11 25.62 8.03 -12.00
C LEU A 11 25.57 9.55 -12.03
N ASN A 12 26.56 10.21 -12.60
CA ASN A 12 26.62 11.67 -12.74
C ASN A 12 25.54 12.20 -13.69
N GLU A 13 25.33 11.54 -14.85
CA GLU A 13 24.25 11.89 -15.80
C GLU A 13 22.86 11.75 -15.16
N VAL A 14 22.62 10.66 -14.43
CA VAL A 14 21.36 10.44 -13.71
C VAL A 14 21.18 11.49 -12.62
N PHE A 15 22.25 11.84 -11.89
CA PHE A 15 22.20 12.84 -10.82
C PHE A 15 21.88 14.24 -11.37
N LEU A 16 22.55 14.65 -12.46
CA LEU A 16 22.28 15.92 -13.14
C LEU A 16 20.83 16.01 -13.66
N CYS A 17 20.30 14.93 -14.22
CA CYS A 17 18.91 14.88 -14.66
C CYS A 17 17.92 15.10 -13.50
N ILE A 18 18.25 14.57 -12.30
CA ILE A 18 17.45 14.76 -11.08
C ILE A 18 17.54 16.21 -10.57
N ASP A 19 18.76 16.76 -10.50
CA ASP A 19 19.00 18.10 -10.00
C ASP A 19 18.38 19.18 -10.87
N ASP A 20 18.46 19.06 -12.20
CA ASP A 20 17.85 20.00 -13.13
C ASP A 20 16.33 20.10 -12.95
N ARG A 21 15.65 18.99 -12.72
CA ARG A 21 14.21 18.98 -12.45
C ARG A 21 13.83 19.60 -11.12
N ILE A 22 14.65 19.40 -10.09
CA ILE A 22 14.45 20.07 -8.79
C ILE A 22 14.67 21.58 -8.95
N ALA A 23 15.72 21.99 -9.63
CA ALA A 23 16.06 23.40 -9.87
C ALA A 23 15.00 24.12 -10.72
N SER A 24 14.41 23.45 -11.71
CA SER A 24 13.33 24.01 -12.54
C SER A 24 11.99 24.12 -11.82
N GLY A 25 11.83 23.44 -10.66
CA GLY A 25 10.58 23.36 -9.93
C GLY A 25 9.54 22.41 -10.55
N GLU A 26 9.92 21.64 -11.58
CA GLU A 26 9.02 20.67 -12.23
C GLU A 26 8.50 19.61 -11.26
N ASP A 27 9.27 19.28 -10.24
CA ASP A 27 8.89 18.32 -9.20
C ASP A 27 8.04 18.92 -8.07
N TYR A 28 7.78 20.25 -8.07
CA TYR A 28 6.98 20.89 -7.02
C TYR A 28 5.50 20.92 -7.38
N SER A 29 4.67 20.37 -6.49
CA SER A 29 3.21 20.47 -6.58
C SER A 29 2.59 20.70 -5.20
N VAL A 30 1.80 21.78 -5.10
CA VAL A 30 1.00 22.08 -3.89
C VAL A 30 0.02 20.94 -3.61
N LEU A 31 -0.59 20.36 -4.66
CA LEU A 31 -1.54 19.25 -4.53
C LEU A 31 -0.86 17.99 -4.00
N GLU A 32 0.35 17.68 -4.48
CA GLU A 32 1.17 16.58 -3.98
C GLU A 32 1.50 16.74 -2.49
N THR A 33 1.83 17.96 -2.07
CA THR A 33 2.10 18.28 -0.66
C THR A 33 0.85 18.10 0.21
N ALA A 34 -0.34 18.39 -0.31
CA ALA A 34 -1.61 18.25 0.40
C ALA A 34 -2.09 16.80 0.53
N ILE A 35 -1.67 15.90 -0.35
CA ILE A 35 -2.10 14.49 -0.40
C ILE A 35 -1.37 13.63 0.68
N LYS A 36 -0.36 14.14 1.38
CA LYS A 36 0.36 13.38 2.41
C LYS A 36 -0.55 12.85 3.52
N GLY A 37 -0.59 11.53 3.71
CA GLY A 37 -1.13 10.86 4.89
C GLY A 37 -2.52 10.19 4.73
N ASN A 38 -3.29 10.49 3.67
CA ASN A 38 -4.57 9.84 3.35
C ASN A 38 -4.72 9.66 1.84
N GLU A 39 -3.75 9.05 1.20
CA GLU A 39 -3.61 9.04 -0.25
C GLU A 39 -4.80 8.40 -0.97
N GLU A 40 -5.32 7.25 -0.50
CA GLU A 40 -6.48 6.58 -1.12
C GLU A 40 -7.74 7.44 -1.09
N MET A 41 -8.05 8.04 0.06
CA MET A 41 -9.22 8.88 0.22
C MET A 41 -9.13 10.16 -0.63
N MET A 42 -7.95 10.77 -0.70
CA MET A 42 -7.73 11.96 -1.53
C MET A 42 -7.86 11.65 -3.03
N HIS A 43 -7.27 10.55 -3.50
CA HIS A 43 -7.45 10.10 -4.88
C HIS A 43 -8.91 9.79 -5.18
N SER A 44 -9.61 9.09 -4.28
CA SER A 44 -11.05 8.82 -4.41
C SER A 44 -11.86 10.10 -4.50
N SER A 45 -11.53 11.12 -3.69
CA SER A 45 -12.21 12.42 -3.71
C SER A 45 -12.01 13.18 -5.02
N VAL A 46 -10.79 13.19 -5.55
CA VAL A 46 -10.50 13.84 -6.84
C VAL A 46 -11.20 13.11 -7.99
N ILE A 47 -11.10 11.78 -8.04
CA ILE A 47 -11.77 10.95 -9.07
C ILE A 47 -13.28 11.18 -9.01
N ALA A 48 -13.88 11.13 -7.83
CA ALA A 48 -15.32 11.33 -7.64
C ALA A 48 -15.76 12.75 -8.08
N SER A 49 -14.98 13.77 -7.74
CA SER A 49 -15.24 15.16 -8.16
C SER A 49 -15.26 15.29 -9.68
N LEU A 50 -14.33 14.63 -10.38
CA LEU A 50 -14.26 14.66 -11.85
C LEU A 50 -15.39 13.83 -12.50
N LEU A 51 -15.88 12.78 -11.83
CA LEU A 51 -16.98 11.94 -12.31
C LEU A 51 -18.38 12.52 -11.99
N ASP A 52 -18.47 13.53 -11.11
CA ASP A 52 -19.74 14.14 -10.76
C ASP A 52 -20.22 15.08 -11.89
N THR A 53 -21.36 14.78 -12.50
CA THR A 53 -21.92 15.58 -13.60
C THR A 53 -22.30 17.00 -13.21
N ARG A 54 -22.33 17.30 -11.90
CA ARG A 54 -22.57 18.63 -11.32
C ARG A 54 -21.32 19.23 -10.67
N GLY A 55 -20.19 18.56 -10.87
CA GLY A 55 -18.91 18.99 -10.32
C GLY A 55 -18.52 20.39 -10.79
N SER A 56 -17.72 21.08 -9.96
CA SER A 56 -17.23 22.44 -10.25
C SER A 56 -16.40 22.57 -11.53
N HIS A 57 -15.94 21.42 -12.10
CA HIS A 57 -15.27 21.39 -13.40
C HIS A 57 -16.15 21.85 -14.57
N GLY A 58 -17.49 21.88 -14.40
CA GLY A 58 -18.44 22.42 -15.37
C GLY A 58 -18.60 21.63 -16.68
N GLN A 59 -18.05 20.38 -16.77
CA GLN A 59 -18.11 19.57 -18.00
C GLN A 59 -19.35 18.68 -18.08
N LYS A 60 -20.31 18.83 -17.17
CA LYS A 60 -21.52 18.00 -17.11
C LYS A 60 -21.17 16.50 -17.10
N CYS A 61 -21.81 15.70 -17.98
CA CYS A 61 -21.59 14.26 -18.08
C CYS A 61 -20.31 13.87 -18.85
N ARG A 62 -19.63 14.82 -19.49
CA ARG A 62 -18.57 14.51 -20.44
C ARG A 62 -17.41 13.69 -19.84
N PHE A 63 -16.93 14.07 -18.67
CA PHE A 63 -15.85 13.33 -18.03
C PHE A 63 -16.28 11.91 -17.62
N LEU A 64 -17.51 11.75 -17.14
CA LEU A 64 -18.07 10.43 -16.85
C LEU A 64 -18.21 9.59 -18.13
N GLU A 65 -18.67 10.14 -19.24
CA GLU A 65 -18.76 9.45 -20.53
C GLU A 65 -17.39 8.96 -21.01
N LEU A 66 -16.36 9.81 -20.91
CA LEU A 66 -14.98 9.43 -21.23
C LEU A 66 -14.47 8.29 -20.34
N PHE A 67 -14.80 8.32 -19.04
CA PHE A 67 -14.48 7.24 -18.11
C PHE A 67 -15.16 5.93 -18.49
N LEU A 68 -16.47 5.96 -18.72
CA LEU A 68 -17.24 4.80 -19.17
C LEU A 68 -16.69 4.21 -20.47
N GLY A 69 -16.16 5.07 -21.35
CA GLY A 69 -15.49 4.67 -22.59
C GLY A 69 -14.13 3.97 -22.38
N CYS A 70 -13.55 4.03 -21.18
CA CYS A 70 -12.33 3.30 -20.80
C CYS A 70 -12.64 1.97 -20.11
N LEU A 71 -13.90 1.69 -19.76
CA LEU A 71 -14.34 0.49 -19.07
C LEU A 71 -14.83 -0.58 -20.05
N PRO A 72 -14.96 -1.85 -19.61
CA PRO A 72 -15.56 -2.92 -20.40
C PRO A 72 -16.94 -2.56 -20.96
N GLU A 73 -17.30 -3.15 -22.12
CA GLU A 73 -18.48 -2.82 -22.92
C GLU A 73 -19.79 -2.69 -22.12
N ARG A 74 -20.00 -3.53 -21.11
CA ARG A 74 -21.21 -3.51 -20.27
C ARG A 74 -21.45 -2.15 -19.60
N PHE A 75 -20.40 -1.41 -19.26
CA PHE A 75 -20.50 -0.12 -18.60
C PHE A 75 -20.97 1.01 -19.53
N LYS A 76 -20.82 0.86 -20.84
CA LYS A 76 -21.31 1.82 -21.82
C LYS A 76 -22.85 1.95 -21.82
N SER A 77 -23.55 0.97 -21.25
CA SER A 77 -25.01 1.03 -21.07
C SER A 77 -25.44 1.85 -19.84
N PHE A 78 -24.52 2.45 -19.10
CA PHE A 78 -24.81 3.33 -17.98
C PHE A 78 -25.22 4.71 -18.54
N ASP A 79 -26.37 5.21 -18.08
CA ASP A 79 -26.82 6.54 -18.42
C ASP A 79 -26.09 7.59 -17.57
N ALA A 80 -25.16 8.31 -18.18
CA ALA A 80 -24.40 9.35 -17.52
C ALA A 80 -25.20 10.61 -17.25
N SER A 81 -26.36 10.78 -17.88
CA SER A 81 -27.16 12.00 -17.76
C SER A 81 -27.64 12.21 -16.33
N GLY A 82 -27.26 13.36 -15.74
CA GLY A 82 -27.65 13.72 -14.37
C GLY A 82 -27.16 12.77 -13.27
N ALA A 83 -26.18 11.90 -13.57
CA ALA A 83 -25.56 11.05 -12.57
C ALA A 83 -24.88 11.89 -11.49
N ARG A 84 -24.86 11.39 -10.27
CA ARG A 84 -24.17 11.99 -9.10
C ARG A 84 -23.13 11.04 -8.60
N THR A 85 -22.05 11.62 -8.11
CA THR A 85 -20.97 10.86 -7.48
C THR A 85 -20.85 11.25 -6.01
N ALA A 86 -20.63 10.26 -5.17
CA ALA A 86 -20.36 10.44 -3.75
C ALA A 86 -19.14 9.63 -3.35
N CYS A 87 -18.24 10.27 -2.58
CA CYS A 87 -17.17 9.57 -1.88
C CYS A 87 -17.65 9.03 -0.55
N GLU A 88 -16.98 8.00 -0.05
CA GLU A 88 -17.12 7.47 1.30
C GLU A 88 -18.59 7.21 1.67
N ARG A 89 -19.36 6.70 0.68
CA ARG A 89 -20.79 6.51 0.85
C ARG A 89 -21.10 5.36 1.79
N HIS A 90 -21.79 5.66 2.89
CA HIS A 90 -22.30 4.66 3.81
C HIS A 90 -23.43 3.85 3.15
N ILE A 91 -23.33 2.52 3.14
CA ILE A 91 -24.28 1.59 2.52
C ILE A 91 -25.00 0.70 3.52
N GLY A 92 -25.05 1.09 4.79
CA GLY A 92 -25.67 0.39 5.90
C GLY A 92 -24.66 0.05 7.00
N GLU A 93 -25.15 -0.41 8.12
CA GLU A 93 -24.31 -0.89 9.22
C GLU A 93 -23.44 -2.06 8.75
N LYS A 94 -22.13 -1.99 9.07
CA LYS A 94 -21.17 -2.99 8.67
C LYS A 94 -21.42 -4.28 9.44
N THR A 95 -21.75 -5.32 8.71
CA THR A 95 -21.84 -6.70 9.20
C THR A 95 -20.84 -7.56 8.42
N GLU A 96 -20.79 -8.84 8.72
CA GLU A 96 -19.94 -9.79 8.00
C GLU A 96 -20.23 -9.82 6.48
N TYR A 97 -21.52 -9.74 6.09
CA TYR A 97 -21.96 -9.91 4.69
C TYR A 97 -22.64 -8.68 4.10
N SER A 98 -22.76 -7.58 4.82
CA SER A 98 -23.51 -6.41 4.34
C SER A 98 -23.00 -5.11 4.95
N GLY A 99 -23.30 -3.99 4.30
CA GLY A 99 -23.02 -2.66 4.81
C GLY A 99 -21.55 -2.25 4.70
N GLY A 100 -21.21 -1.18 5.40
CA GLY A 100 -19.90 -0.55 5.33
C GLY A 100 -19.92 0.76 4.57
N ARG A 101 -18.79 1.14 4.00
CA ARG A 101 -18.58 2.40 3.31
C ARG A 101 -17.82 2.13 2.01
N VAL A 102 -18.36 2.58 0.89
CA VAL A 102 -17.73 2.44 -0.43
C VAL A 102 -16.98 3.71 -0.79
N ASP A 103 -15.81 3.59 -1.40
CA ASP A 103 -14.94 4.73 -1.67
C ASP A 103 -15.56 5.70 -2.66
N ILE A 104 -16.06 5.19 -3.80
CA ILE A 104 -16.73 6.02 -4.81
C ILE A 104 -18.01 5.32 -5.26
N CYS A 105 -19.10 6.08 -5.30
CA CYS A 105 -20.40 5.62 -5.75
C CYS A 105 -20.97 6.58 -6.78
N ILE A 106 -21.27 6.10 -7.98
CA ILE A 106 -21.89 6.85 -9.06
C ILE A 106 -23.33 6.35 -9.22
N GLU A 107 -24.31 7.22 -9.10
CA GLU A 107 -25.73 6.87 -9.19
C GLU A 107 -26.49 7.85 -10.10
N ASN A 108 -27.31 7.32 -11.01
CA ASN A 108 -28.15 8.15 -11.87
C ASN A 108 -29.63 8.11 -11.43
N SER A 109 -30.45 8.97 -12.04
CA SER A 109 -31.89 9.07 -11.76
C SER A 109 -32.68 7.79 -12.04
N ASN A 110 -32.16 6.89 -12.90
CA ASN A 110 -32.77 5.62 -13.24
C ASN A 110 -32.46 4.51 -12.21
N GLY A 111 -31.75 4.84 -11.11
CA GLY A 111 -31.34 3.90 -10.08
C GLY A 111 -30.20 2.97 -10.50
N GLN A 112 -29.54 3.23 -11.63
CA GLN A 112 -28.30 2.55 -11.97
C GLN A 112 -27.17 3.04 -11.08
N MET A 113 -26.31 2.11 -10.66
CA MET A 113 -25.19 2.42 -9.78
C MET A 113 -23.92 1.71 -10.21
N ILE A 114 -22.81 2.43 -10.13
CA ILE A 114 -21.44 1.92 -10.22
C ILE A 114 -20.77 2.17 -8.88
N VAL A 115 -20.10 1.18 -8.35
CA VAL A 115 -19.30 1.25 -7.12
C VAL A 115 -17.85 1.01 -7.50
N ILE A 116 -16.95 1.85 -6.98
CA ILE A 116 -15.51 1.71 -7.15
C ILE A 116 -14.90 1.59 -5.75
N GLU A 117 -14.15 0.55 -5.52
CA GLU A 117 -13.25 0.38 -4.38
C GLU A 117 -11.85 0.70 -4.85
N ASN A 118 -11.19 1.63 -4.16
CA ASN A 118 -9.88 2.15 -4.52
C ASN A 118 -8.82 1.64 -3.54
N LYS A 119 -7.82 0.93 -4.05
CA LYS A 119 -6.70 0.35 -3.28
C LYS A 119 -5.38 0.74 -3.91
N ILE A 120 -4.62 1.59 -3.22
CA ILE A 120 -3.29 2.01 -3.67
C ILE A 120 -2.21 1.37 -2.80
N PHE A 121 -2.31 1.51 -1.48
CA PHE A 121 -1.32 1.01 -0.51
C PHE A 121 -1.95 0.15 0.59
N ALA A 122 -3.24 0.31 0.89
CA ALA A 122 -3.90 -0.46 1.92
C ALA A 122 -4.26 -1.87 1.44
N GLY A 123 -4.12 -2.86 2.32
CA GLY A 123 -4.61 -4.21 2.09
C GLY A 123 -6.14 -4.29 2.08
N ASP A 124 -6.66 -5.41 1.58
CA ASP A 124 -8.08 -5.70 1.58
C ASP A 124 -8.61 -5.95 3.00
N GLN A 125 -9.88 -5.61 3.19
CA GLN A 125 -10.62 -6.01 4.38
C GLN A 125 -11.40 -7.30 4.10
N GLU A 126 -11.52 -8.13 5.12
CA GLU A 126 -12.31 -9.35 5.08
C GLU A 126 -13.73 -9.07 4.58
N HIS A 127 -14.18 -9.87 3.60
CA HIS A 127 -15.50 -9.82 2.94
C HIS A 127 -15.87 -8.45 2.31
N GLN A 128 -14.90 -7.60 2.03
CA GLN A 128 -15.19 -6.22 1.57
C GLN A 128 -15.91 -6.20 0.21
N ILE A 129 -15.34 -6.86 -0.80
CA ILE A 129 -15.96 -6.94 -2.13
C ILE A 129 -17.28 -7.70 -2.07
N LEU A 130 -17.35 -8.76 -1.28
CA LEU A 130 -18.59 -9.51 -1.09
C LEU A 130 -19.72 -8.62 -0.57
N ARG A 131 -19.47 -7.78 0.47
CA ARG A 131 -20.48 -6.84 0.99
C ARG A 131 -20.98 -5.87 -0.06
N TYR A 132 -20.12 -5.36 -0.91
CA TYR A 132 -20.50 -4.41 -1.96
C TYR A 132 -21.31 -5.07 -3.08
N VAL A 133 -20.95 -6.28 -3.47
CA VAL A 133 -21.72 -7.09 -4.42
C VAL A 133 -23.11 -7.41 -3.89
N GLU A 134 -23.23 -7.82 -2.62
CA GLU A 134 -24.51 -8.08 -1.98
C GLU A 134 -25.37 -6.80 -1.86
N PHE A 135 -24.77 -5.66 -1.56
CA PHE A 135 -25.46 -4.37 -1.60
C PHE A 135 -26.03 -4.07 -2.99
N LEU A 136 -25.24 -4.23 -4.05
CA LEU A 136 -25.71 -4.00 -5.42
C LEU A 136 -26.80 -5.00 -5.85
N ARG A 137 -26.74 -6.26 -5.41
CA ARG A 137 -27.75 -7.29 -5.66
C ARG A 137 -29.07 -7.02 -4.93
N GLY A 138 -29.00 -6.42 -3.73
CA GLY A 138 -30.16 -6.11 -2.91
C GLY A 138 -30.96 -4.89 -3.37
N ARG A 139 -30.46 -4.08 -4.33
CA ARG A 139 -31.14 -2.89 -4.83
C ARG A 139 -32.33 -3.25 -5.73
N PRO A 140 -33.48 -2.56 -5.60
CA PRO A 140 -34.59 -2.76 -6.49
C PRO A 140 -34.21 -2.30 -7.91
N ARG A 141 -34.39 -3.18 -8.88
CA ARG A 141 -34.36 -2.78 -10.29
C ARG A 141 -35.61 -1.95 -10.53
N ASN A 142 -35.49 -0.67 -10.84
CA ASN A 142 -36.61 0.23 -11.08
C ASN A 142 -37.49 -0.31 -12.23
N ARG A 143 -38.57 -0.97 -11.86
CA ARG A 143 -39.79 -1.09 -12.63
C ARG A 143 -40.93 -0.70 -11.69
N GLY A 144 -41.32 0.60 -11.74
CA GLY A 144 -42.54 1.13 -11.12
C GLY A 144 -42.85 0.67 -9.69
N GLY A 145 -42.59 1.52 -8.71
CA GLY A 145 -43.39 1.67 -7.49
C GLY A 145 -43.76 0.44 -6.64
N VAL A 146 -42.82 -0.45 -6.26
CA VAL A 146 -43.17 -1.52 -5.31
C VAL A 146 -42.31 -1.36 -4.03
N LYS A 147 -43.02 -1.16 -2.91
CA LYS A 147 -42.47 -1.14 -1.55
C LYS A 147 -41.83 -2.48 -1.19
N PHE A 148 -40.69 -2.43 -0.51
CA PHE A 148 -40.01 -3.62 0.01
C PHE A 148 -40.91 -4.45 0.94
N LEU A 149 -41.10 -5.72 0.59
CA LEU A 149 -41.56 -6.74 1.52
C LEU A 149 -40.37 -7.57 2.00
N ARG A 150 -40.11 -7.58 3.32
CA ARG A 150 -39.19 -8.49 3.99
C ARG A 150 -39.52 -9.93 3.59
N GLY A 151 -38.57 -10.68 3.00
CA GLY A 151 -38.73 -12.13 2.84
C GLY A 151 -38.71 -12.69 1.40
N ARG A 152 -38.29 -11.94 0.37
CA ARG A 152 -38.12 -12.52 -0.97
C ARG A 152 -36.77 -13.21 -1.16
N PRO A 153 -36.74 -14.38 -1.84
CA PRO A 153 -35.49 -15.07 -2.15
C PRO A 153 -34.56 -14.16 -2.96
N ARG A 154 -33.31 -14.07 -2.52
CA ARG A 154 -32.22 -13.32 -3.19
C ARG A 154 -32.13 -13.81 -4.64
N ASN A 155 -32.41 -12.91 -5.57
CA ASN A 155 -32.27 -13.21 -6.99
C ASN A 155 -30.77 -13.43 -7.29
N ARG A 156 -30.36 -14.66 -7.55
CA ARG A 156 -28.96 -15.04 -7.87
C ARG A 156 -28.48 -14.54 -9.25
N GLY A 157 -29.20 -13.61 -9.88
CA GLY A 157 -28.77 -12.96 -11.10
C GLY A 157 -27.59 -12.01 -10.82
N GLY A 158 -26.59 -12.00 -11.70
CA GLY A 158 -25.44 -11.11 -11.61
C GLY A 158 -25.83 -9.63 -11.53
N VAL A 159 -24.96 -8.80 -10.94
CA VAL A 159 -25.14 -7.34 -10.89
C VAL A 159 -25.08 -6.74 -12.28
N LYS A 160 -25.88 -5.70 -12.56
CA LYS A 160 -25.88 -5.03 -13.87
C LYS A 160 -24.52 -4.37 -14.14
N PHE A 161 -24.02 -3.65 -13.15
CA PHE A 161 -22.68 -3.04 -13.17
C PHE A 161 -21.89 -3.64 -12.00
N PRO A 162 -20.88 -4.48 -12.26
CA PRO A 162 -20.03 -5.06 -11.24
C PRO A 162 -19.29 -4.00 -10.43
N VAL A 163 -18.85 -4.35 -9.23
CA VAL A 163 -17.92 -3.53 -8.46
C VAL A 163 -16.63 -3.33 -9.26
N LEU A 164 -16.17 -2.10 -9.42
CA LEU A 164 -14.86 -1.81 -9.97
C LEU A 164 -13.84 -1.84 -8.84
N TYR A 165 -12.90 -2.75 -8.92
CA TYR A 165 -11.77 -2.84 -7.99
C TYR A 165 -10.58 -2.15 -8.64
N LEU A 166 -10.23 -0.96 -8.15
CA LEU A 166 -9.21 -0.08 -8.71
C LEU A 166 -7.92 -0.21 -7.93
N THR A 167 -6.85 -0.62 -8.61
CA THR A 167 -5.50 -0.74 -8.05
C THR A 167 -4.47 -0.10 -8.99
N PRO A 168 -3.20 0.10 -8.58
CA PRO A 168 -2.19 0.66 -9.46
C PRO A 168 -2.03 -0.10 -10.78
N ASP A 169 -1.97 -1.41 -10.74
CA ASP A 169 -1.64 -2.33 -11.83
C ASP A 169 -2.79 -3.24 -12.29
N GLY A 170 -3.94 -3.22 -11.59
CA GLY A 170 -5.10 -4.05 -11.92
C GLY A 170 -5.09 -5.46 -11.30
N HIS A 171 -4.30 -5.68 -10.25
CA HIS A 171 -4.31 -6.97 -9.55
C HIS A 171 -5.67 -7.26 -8.91
N SER A 172 -5.93 -8.54 -8.64
CA SER A 172 -7.17 -9.00 -8.04
C SER A 172 -7.21 -8.74 -6.53
N PRO A 173 -8.42 -8.52 -5.97
CA PRO A 173 -8.58 -8.51 -4.52
C PRO A 173 -8.23 -9.87 -3.92
N SER A 174 -7.94 -9.88 -2.62
CA SER A 174 -7.66 -11.11 -1.86
C SER A 174 -8.87 -12.04 -1.83
N ASP A 175 -8.62 -13.32 -1.63
CA ASP A 175 -9.68 -14.32 -1.45
C ASP A 175 -10.56 -13.98 -0.25
N ASP A 176 -9.98 -13.52 0.85
CA ASP A 176 -10.71 -13.11 2.06
C ASP A 176 -11.69 -11.95 1.80
N SER A 177 -11.39 -11.08 0.85
CA SER A 177 -12.27 -9.98 0.47
C SER A 177 -13.45 -10.43 -0.39
N THR A 178 -13.28 -11.50 -1.15
CA THR A 178 -14.24 -11.97 -2.18
C THR A 178 -15.04 -13.20 -1.80
N GLN A 179 -14.68 -13.89 -0.71
CA GLN A 179 -15.27 -15.18 -0.30
C GLN A 179 -15.77 -15.13 1.14
N ALA A 180 -16.84 -15.90 1.42
CA ALA A 180 -17.33 -16.22 2.76
C ALA A 180 -18.33 -17.40 2.71
N ASP A 181 -18.25 -18.35 3.63
CA ASP A 181 -19.24 -19.41 3.89
C ASP A 181 -19.92 -20.01 2.66
N GLY A 182 -19.14 -20.44 1.66
CA GLY A 182 -19.65 -21.01 0.41
C GLY A 182 -20.18 -19.98 -0.62
N MET A 183 -20.04 -18.67 -0.32
CA MET A 183 -20.26 -17.61 -1.29
C MET A 183 -18.91 -17.18 -1.87
N GLN A 184 -18.84 -17.00 -3.19
CA GLN A 184 -17.66 -16.52 -3.89
C GLN A 184 -18.07 -15.53 -4.98
N CYS A 185 -17.45 -14.36 -4.96
CA CYS A 185 -17.58 -13.38 -6.04
C CYS A 185 -16.69 -13.78 -7.22
N LYS A 186 -17.20 -13.60 -8.43
CA LYS A 186 -16.50 -13.97 -9.67
C LYS A 186 -16.01 -12.73 -10.39
N CYS A 187 -14.71 -12.71 -10.69
CA CYS A 187 -14.13 -11.68 -11.57
C CYS A 187 -14.82 -11.69 -12.94
N GLY A 188 -15.03 -10.52 -13.52
CA GLY A 188 -15.76 -10.34 -14.77
C GLY A 188 -17.29 -10.43 -14.63
N VAL A 189 -17.83 -10.91 -13.53
CA VAL A 189 -19.29 -11.06 -13.29
C VAL A 189 -19.76 -10.16 -12.15
N ASP A 190 -19.17 -10.30 -10.98
CA ASP A 190 -19.56 -9.61 -9.76
C ASP A 190 -18.67 -8.39 -9.47
N TYR A 191 -17.40 -8.49 -9.83
CA TYR A 191 -16.45 -7.39 -9.81
C TYR A 191 -15.55 -7.40 -11.06
N VAL A 192 -14.91 -6.28 -11.34
CA VAL A 192 -13.94 -6.11 -12.44
C VAL A 192 -12.74 -5.38 -11.90
N CYS A 193 -11.56 -5.96 -12.08
CA CYS A 193 -10.30 -5.29 -11.79
C CYS A 193 -10.01 -4.24 -12.87
N ILE A 194 -9.71 -3.03 -12.44
CA ILE A 194 -9.26 -1.92 -13.27
C ILE A 194 -8.01 -1.30 -12.67
N SER A 195 -7.22 -0.62 -13.48
CA SER A 195 -5.96 -0.05 -13.00
C SER A 195 -5.89 1.46 -13.18
N TYR A 196 -5.08 2.09 -12.34
CA TYR A 196 -4.66 3.47 -12.57
C TYR A 196 -3.93 3.60 -13.90
N LYS A 197 -3.07 2.61 -14.21
CA LYS A 197 -2.26 2.58 -15.43
C LYS A 197 -3.10 2.53 -16.71
N ASP A 198 -4.08 1.61 -16.79
CA ASP A 198 -4.77 1.29 -18.05
C ASP A 198 -6.15 1.97 -18.16
N VAL A 199 -6.71 2.50 -17.05
CA VAL A 199 -8.02 3.14 -17.04
C VAL A 199 -7.93 4.59 -16.61
N ILE A 200 -7.37 4.90 -15.43
CA ILE A 200 -7.41 6.27 -14.88
C ILE A 200 -6.50 7.23 -15.67
N VAL A 201 -5.26 6.84 -15.94
CA VAL A 201 -4.33 7.69 -16.72
C VAL A 201 -4.86 7.92 -18.15
N PRO A 202 -5.28 6.89 -18.93
CA PRO A 202 -5.87 7.11 -20.26
C PRO A 202 -7.16 7.92 -20.24
N TRP A 203 -7.99 7.77 -19.20
CA TRP A 203 -9.17 8.63 -19.02
C TRP A 203 -8.80 10.09 -18.81
N LEU A 204 -7.83 10.39 -17.93
CA LEU A 204 -7.35 11.74 -17.72
C LEU A 204 -6.72 12.33 -18.98
N ASP A 205 -5.95 11.56 -19.75
CA ASP A 205 -5.39 11.98 -21.01
C ASP A 205 -6.50 12.40 -22.02
N LYS A 206 -7.61 11.64 -22.09
CA LYS A 206 -8.78 12.02 -22.89
C LYS A 206 -9.43 13.31 -22.40
N CYS A 207 -9.60 13.45 -21.06
CA CYS A 207 -10.12 14.68 -20.47
C CYS A 207 -9.24 15.89 -20.78
N ILE A 208 -7.92 15.78 -20.65
CA ILE A 208 -6.92 16.82 -20.95
C ILE A 208 -7.02 17.24 -22.41
N ASN A 209 -7.12 16.26 -23.33
CA ASN A 209 -7.21 16.54 -24.77
C ASN A 209 -8.46 17.33 -25.14
N GLU A 210 -9.56 17.18 -24.43
CA GLU A 210 -10.76 17.96 -24.65
C GLU A 210 -10.74 19.37 -24.03
N MET A 211 -9.78 19.64 -23.13
CA MET A 211 -9.71 20.90 -22.38
C MET A 211 -8.75 21.93 -23.02
N GLN A 212 -8.50 21.89 -24.33
CA GLN A 212 -7.59 22.82 -25.00
C GLN A 212 -8.01 24.28 -24.84
N GLU A 213 -9.30 24.55 -24.88
CA GLU A 213 -9.89 25.89 -24.71
C GLU A 213 -10.02 26.33 -23.23
N LYS A 214 -9.63 25.48 -22.27
CA LYS A 214 -9.78 25.70 -20.83
C LYS A 214 -8.46 25.48 -20.09
N PRO A 215 -7.49 26.40 -20.25
CA PRO A 215 -6.11 26.19 -19.80
C PRO A 215 -6.00 25.87 -18.31
N HIS A 216 -6.74 26.54 -17.42
CA HIS A 216 -6.70 26.28 -15.99
C HIS A 216 -7.18 24.85 -15.63
N LEU A 217 -8.30 24.40 -16.23
CA LEU A 217 -8.79 23.04 -15.96
C LEU A 217 -7.83 21.99 -16.55
N LYS A 218 -7.30 22.25 -17.73
CA LYS A 218 -6.28 21.41 -18.37
C LYS A 218 -5.05 21.27 -17.48
N GLU A 219 -4.55 22.35 -16.90
CA GLU A 219 -3.41 22.36 -15.99
C GLU A 219 -3.68 21.49 -14.73
N HIS A 220 -4.84 21.66 -14.09
CA HIS A 220 -5.20 20.85 -12.93
C HIS A 220 -5.30 19.35 -13.25
N LEU A 221 -5.89 18.99 -14.39
CA LEU A 221 -5.96 17.60 -14.85
C LEU A 221 -4.57 17.03 -15.15
N THR A 222 -3.70 17.83 -15.78
CA THR A 222 -2.31 17.45 -16.09
C THR A 222 -1.54 17.21 -14.79
N THR A 223 -1.60 18.15 -13.85
CA THR A 223 -0.95 18.02 -12.54
C THR A 223 -1.43 16.76 -11.81
N TYR A 224 -2.74 16.51 -11.77
CA TYR A 224 -3.25 15.30 -11.10
C TYR A 224 -2.82 14.01 -11.78
N ARG A 225 -2.84 13.95 -13.12
CA ARG A 225 -2.31 12.81 -13.88
C ARG A 225 -0.84 12.55 -13.56
N ASP A 226 -0.04 13.59 -13.47
CA ASP A 226 1.39 13.48 -13.22
C ASP A 226 1.67 13.04 -11.77
N ILE A 227 0.86 13.46 -10.80
CA ILE A 227 0.89 12.91 -9.43
C ILE A 227 0.58 11.40 -9.43
N ILE A 228 -0.43 10.95 -10.18
CA ILE A 228 -0.72 9.51 -10.30
C ILE A 228 0.49 8.77 -10.88
N ARG A 229 1.06 9.29 -11.99
CA ARG A 229 2.25 8.66 -12.61
C ARG A 229 3.41 8.57 -11.64
N LYS A 230 3.65 9.63 -10.87
CA LYS A 230 4.74 9.72 -9.91
C LYS A 230 4.51 8.84 -8.68
N LYS A 231 3.40 9.04 -7.97
CA LYS A 231 3.16 8.46 -6.64
C LYS A 231 2.49 7.09 -6.67
N VAL A 232 1.52 6.90 -7.57
CA VAL A 232 0.76 5.64 -7.62
C VAL A 232 1.46 4.60 -8.51
N LEU A 233 2.02 5.03 -9.65
CA LEU A 233 2.62 4.12 -10.62
C LEU A 233 4.16 4.04 -10.52
N GLY A 234 4.80 4.86 -9.70
CA GLY A 234 6.25 4.91 -9.60
C GLY A 234 6.93 5.22 -10.94
N MET A 235 6.25 5.94 -11.85
CA MET A 235 6.75 6.23 -13.20
C MET A 235 7.57 7.53 -13.23
N ASP A 236 7.77 8.15 -12.08
CA ASP A 236 8.57 9.34 -11.96
C ASP A 236 10.03 9.02 -12.31
N ARG A 237 10.63 9.86 -13.15
CA ARG A 237 12.03 9.76 -13.59
C ARG A 237 12.40 8.47 -14.34
N LYS A 238 11.50 7.46 -14.36
CA LYS A 238 11.82 6.15 -14.95
C LYS A 238 12.16 6.27 -16.43
N LYS A 239 11.42 7.09 -17.18
CA LYS A 239 11.66 7.25 -18.63
C LYS A 239 12.96 8.00 -18.89
N ASP A 240 13.24 9.05 -18.13
CA ASP A 240 14.47 9.83 -18.29
C ASP A 240 15.71 9.00 -17.92
N ILE A 241 15.64 8.27 -16.82
CA ILE A 241 16.70 7.33 -16.40
C ILE A 241 16.86 6.20 -17.44
N ILE A 242 15.77 5.63 -17.96
CA ILE A 242 15.83 4.63 -19.03
C ILE A 242 16.50 5.21 -20.28
N ASN A 243 16.14 6.41 -20.71
CA ASN A 243 16.75 7.05 -21.87
C ASN A 243 18.28 7.26 -21.67
N ILE A 244 18.70 7.66 -20.47
CA ILE A 244 20.13 7.78 -20.12
C ILE A 244 20.81 6.41 -20.19
N ILE A 245 20.22 5.38 -19.61
CA ILE A 245 20.79 4.01 -19.64
C ILE A 245 20.86 3.48 -21.07
N GLU A 246 19.84 3.69 -21.89
CA GLU A 246 19.78 3.19 -23.27
C GLU A 246 20.60 4.04 -24.26
N SER A 247 21.17 5.17 -23.82
CA SER A 247 21.90 6.09 -24.71
C SER A 247 23.20 5.49 -25.25
N THR A 248 23.85 4.60 -24.49
CA THR A 248 25.10 3.91 -24.92
C THR A 248 25.13 2.46 -24.44
N GLU A 249 25.92 1.61 -25.14
CA GLU A 249 26.14 0.23 -24.72
C GLU A 249 26.88 0.15 -23.37
N GLU A 250 27.79 1.08 -23.13
CA GLU A 250 28.51 1.23 -21.88
C GLU A 250 27.59 1.52 -20.70
N ASN A 251 26.61 2.41 -20.88
CA ASN A 251 25.62 2.75 -19.85
C ASN A 251 24.74 1.53 -19.50
N ILE A 252 24.35 0.72 -20.50
CA ILE A 252 23.62 -0.54 -20.28
C ILE A 252 24.46 -1.53 -19.46
N LYS A 253 25.75 -1.67 -19.78
CA LYS A 253 26.67 -2.54 -19.02
C LYS A 253 26.85 -2.07 -17.59
N ALA A 254 27.03 -0.76 -17.36
CA ALA A 254 27.16 -0.16 -16.04
C ALA A 254 25.88 -0.34 -15.21
N ALA A 255 24.72 -0.09 -15.79
CA ALA A 255 23.42 -0.28 -15.13
C ALA A 255 23.20 -1.74 -14.72
N ARG A 256 23.60 -2.70 -15.57
CA ARG A 256 23.53 -4.13 -15.27
C ARG A 256 24.45 -4.53 -14.12
N GLU A 257 25.67 -3.99 -14.08
CA GLU A 257 26.63 -4.22 -13.00
C GLU A 257 26.12 -3.67 -11.67
N ILE A 258 25.60 -2.43 -11.66
CA ILE A 258 24.94 -1.81 -10.48
C ILE A 258 23.78 -2.68 -10.01
N SER A 259 22.90 -3.09 -10.94
CA SER A 259 21.74 -3.93 -10.61
C SER A 259 22.14 -5.27 -9.98
N GLY A 260 23.26 -5.86 -10.41
CA GLY A 260 23.80 -7.09 -9.82
C GLY A 260 24.27 -6.95 -8.37
N GLN A 261 24.57 -5.73 -7.90
CA GLN A 261 25.02 -5.46 -6.54
C GLN A 261 23.91 -4.94 -5.62
N LEU A 262 22.74 -4.62 -6.15
CA LEU A 262 21.65 -4.01 -5.35
C LEU A 262 21.21 -4.90 -4.18
N ASP A 263 21.16 -6.22 -4.35
CA ASP A 263 20.76 -7.13 -3.28
C ASP A 263 21.80 -7.17 -2.14
N GLU A 264 23.10 -7.08 -2.45
CA GLU A 264 24.15 -6.98 -1.42
C GLU A 264 24.05 -5.64 -0.65
N ILE A 265 23.72 -4.54 -1.34
CA ILE A 265 23.48 -3.25 -0.69
C ILE A 265 22.25 -3.32 0.24
N LYS A 266 21.16 -3.98 -0.20
CA LYS A 266 19.98 -4.23 0.64
C LYS A 266 20.34 -5.05 1.89
N ILE A 267 21.10 -6.13 1.70
CA ILE A 267 21.54 -6.97 2.80
C ILE A 267 22.36 -6.18 3.81
N ASP A 268 23.29 -5.36 3.35
CA ASP A 268 24.14 -4.53 4.22
C ASP A 268 23.31 -3.48 4.98
N ALA A 269 22.39 -2.78 4.30
CA ALA A 269 21.50 -1.80 4.91
C ALA A 269 20.62 -2.42 6.01
N VAL A 270 19.91 -3.51 5.68
CA VAL A 270 19.00 -4.17 6.63
C VAL A 270 19.76 -4.83 7.78
N THR A 271 20.93 -5.41 7.50
CA THR A 271 21.80 -5.97 8.56
C THR A 271 22.29 -4.90 9.52
N THR A 272 22.74 -3.75 8.99
CA THR A 272 23.21 -2.60 9.78
C THR A 272 22.07 -2.05 10.64
N PHE A 273 20.86 -1.95 10.10
CA PHE A 273 19.68 -1.53 10.84
C PHE A 273 19.38 -2.45 12.04
N TRP A 274 19.34 -3.76 11.86
CA TRP A 274 19.08 -4.71 12.94
C TRP A 274 20.20 -4.74 13.99
N ARG A 275 21.45 -4.59 13.56
CA ARG A 275 22.59 -4.46 14.49
C ARG A 275 22.49 -3.20 15.33
N ALA A 276 22.15 -2.06 14.73
CA ALA A 276 21.95 -0.81 15.43
C ALA A 276 20.81 -0.87 16.46
N ILE A 277 19.65 -1.44 16.10
CA ILE A 277 18.53 -1.62 17.02
C ILE A 277 18.95 -2.52 18.20
N LYS A 278 19.61 -3.66 17.94
CA LYS A 278 20.02 -4.57 18.99
C LYS A 278 20.96 -3.91 20.01
N GLU A 279 21.95 -3.14 19.53
CA GLU A 279 22.87 -2.42 20.41
C GLU A 279 22.17 -1.30 21.20
N SER A 280 21.22 -0.58 20.60
CA SER A 280 20.41 0.41 21.31
C SER A 280 19.55 -0.23 22.40
N ILE A 281 18.85 -1.32 22.10
CA ILE A 281 18.05 -2.08 23.10
C ILE A 281 18.95 -2.60 24.21
N LYS A 282 20.10 -3.20 23.87
CA LYS A 282 21.04 -3.75 24.84
C LYS A 282 21.51 -2.70 25.84
N LYS A 283 21.96 -1.52 25.37
CA LYS A 283 22.34 -0.40 26.23
C LYS A 283 21.23 0.03 27.20
N LYS A 284 19.98 0.08 26.69
CA LYS A 284 18.81 0.54 27.45
C LYS A 284 18.35 -0.47 28.51
N LEU A 285 18.52 -1.79 28.23
CA LEU A 285 18.13 -2.89 29.13
C LEU A 285 19.26 -3.43 30.02
N GLU A 286 20.48 -2.91 29.90
CA GLU A 286 21.65 -3.38 30.67
C GLU A 286 21.40 -3.39 32.18
N LYS A 287 20.73 -2.34 32.69
CA LYS A 287 20.39 -2.21 34.12
C LYS A 287 19.29 -3.18 34.58
N ASP A 288 18.47 -3.65 33.63
CA ASP A 288 17.37 -4.58 33.90
C ASP A 288 17.83 -6.05 33.85
N GLY A 289 19.12 -6.29 33.52
CA GLY A 289 19.70 -7.65 33.40
C GLY A 289 19.15 -8.46 32.24
N LEU A 290 18.47 -7.80 31.29
CA LEU A 290 17.83 -8.41 30.11
C LEU A 290 18.72 -8.28 28.87
N CYS A 291 18.81 -9.34 28.07
CA CYS A 291 19.67 -9.38 26.90
C CYS A 291 18.82 -9.61 25.61
N PRO A 292 18.92 -8.73 24.60
CA PRO A 292 18.29 -8.95 23.32
C PRO A 292 19.06 -9.98 22.50
N GLU A 293 18.34 -10.89 21.84
CA GLU A 293 18.88 -11.89 20.93
C GLU A 293 18.24 -11.77 19.55
N TYR A 294 18.99 -12.10 18.50
CA TYR A 294 18.40 -12.27 17.18
C TYR A 294 17.59 -13.54 17.12
N CYS A 295 16.41 -13.48 16.53
CA CYS A 295 15.49 -14.61 16.49
C CYS A 295 14.78 -14.74 15.14
N HIS A 296 14.25 -15.94 14.91
CA HIS A 296 13.30 -16.23 13.86
C HIS A 296 12.35 -17.34 14.31
N PHE A 297 11.25 -17.55 13.57
CA PHE A 297 10.37 -18.69 13.80
C PHE A 297 10.67 -19.78 12.76
N ASP A 298 10.83 -21.03 13.21
CA ASP A 298 10.99 -22.19 12.34
C ASP A 298 9.64 -22.62 11.70
N ALA A 299 9.68 -23.62 10.82
CA ALA A 299 8.49 -24.17 10.16
C ALA A 299 7.44 -24.72 11.15
N ASN A 300 7.86 -25.13 12.37
CA ASN A 300 6.99 -25.58 13.44
C ASN A 300 6.56 -24.46 14.39
N MET A 301 6.81 -23.20 14.03
CA MET A 301 6.43 -22.01 14.77
C MET A 301 7.16 -21.85 16.11
N LYS A 302 8.31 -22.50 16.27
CA LYS A 302 9.16 -22.36 17.45
C LYS A 302 10.11 -21.20 17.27
N LEU A 303 10.22 -20.36 18.32
CA LEU A 303 11.20 -19.30 18.40
C LEU A 303 12.60 -19.88 18.49
N MET A 304 13.46 -19.50 17.57
CA MET A 304 14.86 -19.92 17.48
C MET A 304 15.76 -18.69 17.54
N THR A 305 16.88 -18.80 18.24
CA THR A 305 17.88 -17.71 18.29
C THR A 305 19.02 -17.97 17.32
N VAL A 306 19.60 -16.90 16.77
CA VAL A 306 20.77 -16.96 15.91
C VAL A 306 21.85 -15.97 16.38
N ARG A 307 23.11 -16.29 16.08
CA ARG A 307 24.23 -15.42 16.45
C ARG A 307 24.36 -14.21 15.57
N ASP A 308 24.12 -14.39 14.25
CA ASP A 308 24.26 -13.33 13.24
C ASP A 308 22.96 -13.16 12.45
N ILE A 309 22.45 -11.96 12.47
CA ILE A 309 21.21 -11.56 11.79
C ILE A 309 21.37 -11.62 10.26
N GLU A 310 22.59 -11.43 9.74
CA GLU A 310 22.85 -11.39 8.29
C GLU A 310 22.38 -12.66 7.58
N VAL A 311 22.49 -13.82 8.22
CA VAL A 311 22.01 -15.09 7.65
C VAL A 311 20.51 -15.04 7.38
N LEU A 312 19.73 -14.40 8.25
CA LEU A 312 18.28 -14.26 8.10
C LEU A 312 17.93 -13.18 7.08
N VAL A 313 18.66 -12.07 7.10
CA VAL A 313 18.51 -10.97 6.12
C VAL A 313 18.78 -11.45 4.70
N ARG A 314 19.83 -12.23 4.48
CA ARG A 314 20.12 -12.82 3.15
C ARG A 314 18.98 -13.69 2.65
N LYS A 315 18.39 -14.55 3.51
CA LYS A 315 17.22 -15.34 3.13
C LYS A 315 16.02 -14.46 2.79
N TYR A 316 15.78 -13.41 3.55
CA TYR A 316 14.69 -12.47 3.34
C TYR A 316 14.81 -11.71 2.01
N VAL A 317 16.01 -11.26 1.66
CA VAL A 317 16.26 -10.52 0.41
C VAL A 317 16.18 -11.43 -0.82
N TYR A 318 16.81 -12.61 -0.77
CA TYR A 318 16.90 -13.50 -1.95
C TYR A 318 15.67 -14.40 -2.13
N ARG A 319 14.89 -14.66 -1.08
CA ARG A 319 13.75 -15.58 -1.11
C ARG A 319 12.55 -15.04 -0.32
N PRO A 320 11.96 -13.93 -0.77
CA PRO A 320 10.90 -13.24 -0.03
C PRO A 320 9.61 -14.06 0.13
N ASN A 321 9.45 -15.16 -0.60
CA ASN A 321 8.23 -16.00 -0.62
C ASN A 321 8.34 -17.32 0.18
N GLU A 322 9.46 -17.57 0.88
CA GLU A 322 9.63 -18.78 1.71
C GLU A 322 9.14 -18.55 3.16
N ASP A 323 8.72 -19.63 3.84
CA ASP A 323 8.13 -19.64 5.19
C ASP A 323 9.00 -19.08 6.35
N ASN A 324 10.18 -18.54 6.08
CA ASN A 324 11.14 -18.02 7.05
C ASN A 324 11.13 -16.48 7.18
N ARG A 325 9.98 -15.84 6.96
CA ARG A 325 9.88 -14.36 6.91
C ARG A 325 9.93 -13.67 8.26
N TYR A 326 9.60 -14.37 9.35
CA TYR A 326 9.48 -13.79 10.68
C TYR A 326 10.81 -13.82 11.40
N PHE A 327 11.56 -12.74 11.31
CA PHE A 327 12.83 -12.62 12.03
C PHE A 327 13.00 -11.22 12.62
N GLY A 328 13.91 -11.09 13.58
CA GLY A 328 14.22 -9.83 14.22
C GLY A 328 14.95 -10.00 15.54
N ILE A 329 14.46 -9.33 16.58
CA ILE A 329 15.05 -9.31 17.92
C ILE A 329 14.01 -9.77 18.94
N SER A 330 14.42 -10.60 19.91
CA SER A 330 13.60 -10.99 21.04
C SER A 330 14.31 -10.73 22.37
N VAL A 331 13.53 -10.48 23.41
CA VAL A 331 13.96 -10.44 24.81
C VAL A 331 13.10 -11.41 25.60
N LYS A 332 13.75 -12.33 26.31
CA LYS A 332 13.08 -13.28 27.20
C LYS A 332 12.72 -12.61 28.52
N LEU A 333 11.47 -12.77 28.97
CA LEU A 333 10.95 -12.28 30.24
C LEU A 333 11.06 -13.35 31.32
N GLN A 334 10.84 -12.98 32.61
CA GLN A 334 10.91 -13.88 33.75
C GLN A 334 9.87 -15.03 33.70
N ASN A 335 8.75 -14.82 33.02
CA ASN A 335 7.66 -15.78 32.83
C ASN A 335 7.84 -16.69 31.60
N ASP A 336 9.06 -16.83 31.09
CA ASP A 336 9.42 -17.60 29.89
C ASP A 336 8.77 -17.10 28.57
N SER A 337 8.03 -16.00 28.57
CA SER A 337 7.55 -15.38 27.35
C SER A 337 8.65 -14.51 26.72
N HIS A 338 8.47 -14.16 25.46
CA HIS A 338 9.36 -13.28 24.73
C HIS A 338 8.60 -12.07 24.19
N VAL A 339 9.17 -10.88 24.36
CA VAL A 339 8.80 -9.72 23.59
C VAL A 339 9.69 -9.69 22.35
N CYS A 340 9.07 -9.59 21.19
CA CYS A 340 9.75 -9.62 19.89
C CYS A 340 9.50 -8.34 19.13
N LEU A 341 10.53 -7.86 18.44
CA LEU A 341 10.45 -6.89 17.35
C LEU A 341 10.79 -7.65 16.08
N LEU A 342 9.83 -7.80 15.20
CA LEU A 342 9.91 -8.70 14.03
C LEU A 342 9.62 -7.96 12.73
N VAL A 343 10.03 -8.55 11.63
CA VAL A 343 9.63 -8.18 10.29
C VAL A 343 9.05 -9.38 9.53
N GLU A 344 8.00 -9.12 8.78
CA GLU A 344 7.50 -9.97 7.70
C GLU A 344 7.55 -9.14 6.39
N GLU A 345 6.50 -8.35 6.11
CA GLU A 345 6.53 -7.28 5.12
C GLU A 345 6.84 -5.94 5.81
N ASN A 346 6.27 -5.74 6.98
CA ASN A 346 6.45 -4.55 7.80
C ASN A 346 7.02 -4.95 9.16
N ILE A 347 7.64 -3.97 9.84
CA ILE A 347 8.10 -4.14 11.22
C ILE A 347 6.90 -4.12 12.17
N TYR A 348 6.88 -4.99 13.16
CA TYR A 348 5.87 -5.04 14.21
C TYR A 348 6.41 -5.60 15.52
N PHE A 349 5.72 -5.29 16.63
CA PHE A 349 5.96 -5.89 17.95
C PHE A 349 5.06 -7.11 18.14
N ALA A 350 5.57 -8.15 18.81
CA ALA A 350 4.83 -9.35 19.11
C ALA A 350 5.19 -9.93 20.46
N ILE A 351 4.28 -10.72 21.06
CA ILE A 351 4.50 -11.47 22.30
C ILE A 351 4.37 -12.97 21.99
N ALA A 352 5.42 -13.73 22.26
CA ALA A 352 5.51 -15.16 22.01
C ALA A 352 6.11 -15.89 23.23
N PRO A 353 5.74 -17.15 23.54
CA PRO A 353 4.57 -17.85 23.05
C PRO A 353 3.25 -17.28 23.59
N LYS A 354 2.12 -17.87 23.22
CA LYS A 354 0.79 -17.46 23.65
C LYS A 354 0.68 -17.56 25.19
N LEU A 355 0.60 -16.42 25.86
CA LEU A 355 0.35 -16.34 27.30
C LEU A 355 -1.15 -16.49 27.59
N VAL A 356 -1.48 -17.24 28.67
CA VAL A 356 -2.89 -17.45 29.09
C VAL A 356 -3.50 -16.16 29.66
N ASP A 357 -2.67 -15.34 30.36
CA ASP A 357 -3.10 -14.08 30.98
C ASP A 357 -2.22 -12.93 30.51
N LEU A 358 -2.61 -12.30 29.40
CA LEU A 358 -2.02 -11.03 28.99
C LEU A 358 -2.67 -9.90 29.80
N PRO A 359 -1.88 -9.00 30.43
CA PRO A 359 -2.44 -7.76 30.96
C PRO A 359 -3.18 -7.03 29.80
N ALA A 360 -4.24 -6.31 30.12
CA ALA A 360 -4.97 -5.53 29.11
C ALA A 360 -3.98 -4.58 28.42
N LEU A 361 -3.57 -4.94 27.22
CA LEU A 361 -2.72 -4.14 26.36
C LEU A 361 -3.68 -3.35 25.46
N GLU A 362 -3.93 -2.08 25.82
CA GLU A 362 -4.61 -1.14 24.96
C GLU A 362 -3.80 -1.06 23.65
N ASP A 363 -4.47 -0.98 22.50
CA ASP A 363 -3.90 -0.86 21.14
C ASP A 363 -3.18 -2.12 20.59
N TRP A 364 -3.31 -3.28 21.21
CA TRP A 364 -2.76 -4.55 20.69
C TRP A 364 -3.86 -5.40 20.04
N GLU A 365 -3.53 -5.97 18.88
CA GLU A 365 -4.35 -6.99 18.26
C GLU A 365 -4.11 -8.33 18.93
N LYS A 366 -5.19 -8.99 19.35
CA LYS A 366 -5.11 -10.33 19.94
C LYS A 366 -4.86 -11.35 18.85
N GLY A 367 -3.92 -12.24 19.07
CA GLY A 367 -3.71 -13.39 18.21
C GLY A 367 -4.91 -14.32 18.20
N SER A 368 -5.31 -14.82 17.03
CA SER A 368 -6.30 -15.88 16.90
C SER A 368 -5.77 -17.21 17.50
N GLU A 369 -6.62 -18.23 17.63
CA GLU A 369 -6.17 -19.56 18.07
C GLU A 369 -5.06 -20.16 17.18
N ARG A 370 -5.01 -19.76 15.92
CA ARG A 370 -4.01 -20.16 14.93
C ARG A 370 -2.83 -19.18 14.84
N SER A 371 -2.87 -18.06 15.57
CA SER A 371 -1.81 -17.07 15.56
C SER A 371 -0.55 -17.58 16.29
N ARG A 372 0.61 -17.21 15.77
CA ARG A 372 1.94 -17.46 16.37
C ARG A 372 2.14 -16.67 17.64
N PHE A 373 1.43 -15.57 17.78
CA PHE A 373 1.61 -14.58 18.82
C PHE A 373 0.38 -14.50 19.71
N ALA A 374 0.60 -14.24 20.99
CA ALA A 374 -0.46 -13.95 21.93
C ALA A 374 -1.12 -12.60 21.61
N ALA A 375 -0.29 -11.60 21.25
CA ALA A 375 -0.70 -10.30 20.79
C ALA A 375 0.38 -9.69 19.88
N TRP A 376 -0.01 -8.74 19.04
CA TRP A 376 0.91 -8.01 18.18
C TRP A 376 0.39 -6.59 17.88
N LYS A 377 1.29 -5.68 17.50
CA LYS A 377 0.93 -4.33 17.03
C LYS A 377 2.02 -3.76 16.13
N TYR A 378 1.63 -2.80 15.29
CA TYR A 378 2.60 -1.96 14.59
C TYR A 378 3.20 -0.90 15.53
N PRO A 379 4.42 -0.39 15.24
CA PRO A 379 4.99 0.77 15.92
C PRO A 379 4.09 2.00 15.83
N TYR A 380 4.26 2.96 16.74
CA TYR A 380 3.56 4.24 16.67
C TYR A 380 3.88 5.05 15.40
N SER A 381 5.10 4.90 14.86
CA SER A 381 5.50 5.43 13.56
C SER A 381 4.72 4.85 12.37
N GLY A 382 3.97 3.76 12.59
CA GLY A 382 3.19 3.10 11.55
C GLY A 382 3.89 1.92 10.88
N LYS A 383 3.41 1.54 9.70
CA LYS A 383 3.96 0.42 8.92
C LYS A 383 5.24 0.83 8.22
N THR A 384 6.32 0.07 8.42
CA THR A 384 7.62 0.28 7.78
C THR A 384 8.04 -0.97 7.02
N ASN A 385 8.16 -0.87 5.70
CA ASN A 385 8.66 -1.94 4.84
C ASN A 385 10.17 -1.79 4.64
N LEU A 386 10.96 -2.75 5.14
CA LEU A 386 12.43 -2.70 5.09
C LEU A 386 13.04 -2.74 3.68
N LEU A 387 12.27 -3.11 2.68
CA LEU A 387 12.74 -3.20 1.28
C LEU A 387 12.19 -2.07 0.40
N SER A 388 11.42 -1.14 0.97
CA SER A 388 10.94 0.04 0.23
C SER A 388 12.12 0.96 -0.13
N PRO A 389 12.22 1.42 -1.38
CA PRO A 389 13.27 2.35 -1.79
C PRO A 389 13.16 3.73 -1.12
N ASP A 390 12.02 4.07 -0.55
CA ASP A 390 11.75 5.36 0.10
C ASP A 390 12.15 5.37 1.59
N ASP A 391 12.64 4.23 2.13
CA ASP A 391 12.97 4.11 3.54
C ASP A 391 14.38 4.66 3.87
N ASP A 392 14.48 5.39 4.98
CA ASP A 392 15.76 5.87 5.56
C ASP A 392 16.77 4.74 5.89
N ILE A 393 16.32 3.49 5.88
CA ILE A 393 17.13 2.30 6.11
C ILE A 393 18.27 2.19 5.10
N TRP A 394 18.03 2.55 3.83
CA TRP A 394 19.04 2.53 2.78
C TRP A 394 20.22 3.47 3.05
N LYS A 395 19.97 4.58 3.77
CA LYS A 395 21.01 5.51 4.18
C LYS A 395 22.02 4.85 5.12
N LEU A 396 21.64 3.76 5.81
CA LEU A 396 22.52 3.03 6.70
C LEU A 396 23.59 2.21 5.97
N ALA A 397 23.40 1.92 4.69
CA ALA A 397 24.42 1.30 3.86
C ALA A 397 25.55 2.26 3.48
N CYS A 398 25.33 3.59 3.57
CA CYS A 398 26.35 4.59 3.29
C CYS A 398 27.50 4.52 4.31
N SER A 399 28.75 4.53 3.82
CA SER A 399 29.95 4.46 4.66
C SER A 399 30.02 5.58 5.70
N GLU A 400 29.53 6.78 5.37
CA GLU A 400 29.45 7.93 6.27
C GLU A 400 28.52 7.67 7.48
N ASN A 401 27.47 6.87 7.29
CA ASN A 401 26.47 6.58 8.31
C ASN A 401 26.77 5.32 9.14
N LYS A 402 27.68 4.44 8.67
CA LYS A 402 28.00 3.19 9.38
C LYS A 402 28.59 3.41 10.78
N ASN A 403 29.28 4.52 11.00
CA ASN A 403 29.93 4.88 12.25
C ASN A 403 29.11 5.86 13.12
N ALA A 404 27.95 6.33 12.67
CA ALA A 404 27.09 7.21 13.44
C ALA A 404 26.45 6.49 14.63
N ASP A 405 26.27 7.19 15.76
CA ASP A 405 25.65 6.59 16.96
C ASP A 405 24.22 6.13 16.65
N ALA A 406 23.90 4.88 17.01
CA ALA A 406 22.60 4.28 16.77
C ALA A 406 21.43 5.07 17.42
N ASP A 407 21.70 5.71 18.56
CA ASP A 407 20.71 6.50 19.30
C ASP A 407 20.34 7.82 18.61
N SER A 408 21.14 8.30 17.66
CA SER A 408 20.86 9.52 16.87
C SER A 408 20.06 9.27 15.60
N ARG A 409 19.73 8.05 15.29
CA ARG A 409 19.08 7.63 14.02
C ARG A 409 17.58 7.47 14.19
N GLY A 410 16.80 8.52 14.02
CA GLY A 410 15.35 8.60 13.99
C GLY A 410 14.57 7.31 14.28
N LEU A 411 14.30 6.51 13.23
CA LEU A 411 13.53 5.26 13.33
C LEU A 411 14.18 4.21 14.26
N THR A 412 15.50 4.07 14.29
CA THR A 412 16.19 3.09 15.14
C THR A 412 16.01 3.42 16.61
N SER A 413 16.14 4.70 16.99
CA SER A 413 15.93 5.17 18.36
C SER A 413 14.46 4.98 18.77
N GLU A 414 13.52 5.38 17.91
CA GLU A 414 12.08 5.29 18.15
C GLU A 414 11.63 3.85 18.41
N LEU A 415 12.00 2.91 17.54
CA LEU A 415 11.69 1.50 17.68
C LEU A 415 12.32 0.89 18.95
N SER A 416 13.57 1.27 19.26
CA SER A 416 14.26 0.79 20.46
C SER A 416 13.61 1.30 21.75
N ASP A 417 13.18 2.57 21.78
CA ASP A 417 12.50 3.16 22.93
C ASP A 417 11.12 2.54 23.17
N GLU A 418 10.36 2.36 22.10
CA GLU A 418 9.06 1.70 22.21
C GLU A 418 9.20 0.25 22.64
N PHE A 419 10.15 -0.50 22.07
CA PHE A 419 10.43 -1.88 22.45
C PHE A 419 10.80 -2.01 23.93
N VAL A 420 11.72 -1.20 24.42
CA VAL A 420 12.16 -1.20 25.83
C VAL A 420 11.00 -0.86 26.78
N ARG A 421 10.14 0.08 26.38
CA ARG A 421 8.94 0.41 27.14
C ARG A 421 7.98 -0.79 27.26
N ILE A 422 7.79 -1.54 26.16
CA ILE A 422 6.98 -2.75 26.15
C ILE A 422 7.59 -3.81 27.05
N VAL A 423 8.90 -4.06 26.92
CA VAL A 423 9.63 -5.05 27.75
C VAL A 423 9.47 -4.72 29.23
N ARG A 424 9.67 -3.46 29.65
CA ARG A 424 9.54 -3.04 31.07
C ARG A 424 8.10 -3.07 31.59
N LYS A 425 7.11 -2.94 30.71
CA LYS A 425 5.68 -3.03 31.09
C LYS A 425 5.25 -4.47 31.34
N LEU A 426 5.90 -5.45 30.71
CA LEU A 426 5.54 -6.87 30.74
C LEU A 426 6.45 -7.73 31.61
N GLY A 427 7.66 -7.29 31.91
CA GLY A 427 8.65 -7.95 32.80
C GLY A 427 8.58 -7.43 34.18
#